data_816b68f8d1a795a42851c62fc4bf3590
#
_entry.id   816b68f8d1a795a42851c62fc4bf3590
#
_cell.length_a   1.000
_cell.length_b   1.000
_cell.length_c   1.000
_cell.angle_alpha   90.00
_cell.angle_beta   90.00
_cell.angle_gamma   90.00
#
_symmetry.space_group_name_H-M   'P 1'
#
loop_
_entity.id
_entity.type
_entity.pdbx_description
1 polymer ?
#
loop_
_entity_poly.entity_id
_entity_poly.type
_entity_poly.pdbx_seq_one_letter_code
_entity_poly.pdbx_strand_id
1 'polypeptide(L)'
;MYKVVVQLSSNDILVQKATISQLNNILNAFESIEVEVVMNGLGIDLILTESLYHHTLERLHEKGIQFLVCKNTLNHRNLGNTSILPFASIVPSAIAHFIIRQHEGWSYIKAGF
;
A
#
# COMPACT_ATOMS: atom_id res chain seq x y z
N MET A 1 -11.58 -8.76 14.87
CA MET A 1 -10.55 -7.77 14.50
C MET A 1 -10.89 -7.09 13.20
N TYR A 2 -10.75 -5.79 13.15
CA TYR A 2 -10.91 -5.03 11.90
C TYR A 2 -9.75 -5.32 10.95
N LYS A 3 -10.05 -5.43 9.66
CA LYS A 3 -9.07 -5.70 8.60
C LYS A 3 -9.43 -4.85 7.38
N VAL A 4 -8.47 -4.13 6.85
CA VAL A 4 -8.69 -3.27 5.68
C VAL A 4 -7.57 -3.43 4.68
N VAL A 5 -7.93 -3.52 3.41
CA VAL A 5 -7.00 -3.45 2.30
C VAL A 5 -7.22 -2.11 1.59
N VAL A 6 -6.15 -1.33 1.45
CA VAL A 6 -6.15 0.01 0.86
C VAL A 6 -5.45 -0.07 -0.49
N GLN A 7 -6.12 0.37 -1.54
CA GLN A 7 -5.52 0.42 -2.88
C GLN A 7 -4.91 1.78 -3.16
N LEU A 8 -3.66 1.80 -3.60
CA LEU A 8 -3.02 3.00 -4.13
C LEU A 8 -2.62 2.75 -5.59
N SER A 9 -3.25 3.46 -6.52
CA SER A 9 -2.99 3.31 -7.96
C SER A 9 -2.53 4.60 -8.63
N SER A 10 -2.31 5.67 -7.87
CA SER A 10 -1.93 6.99 -8.37
C SER A 10 -0.57 7.41 -7.81
N ASN A 11 0.18 8.19 -8.59
CA ASN A 11 1.40 8.86 -8.14
C ASN A 11 1.22 10.36 -7.97
N ASP A 12 -0.01 10.85 -8.07
CA ASP A 12 -0.29 12.26 -7.84
C ASP A 12 0.15 12.65 -6.43
N ILE A 13 0.85 13.77 -6.29
CA ILE A 13 1.40 14.23 -5.00
C ILE A 13 0.31 14.41 -3.95
N LEU A 14 -0.85 14.95 -4.33
CA LEU A 14 -1.95 15.16 -3.39
C LEU A 14 -2.54 13.83 -2.94
N VAL A 15 -2.62 12.84 -3.83
CA VAL A 15 -3.08 11.50 -3.49
C VAL A 15 -2.08 10.83 -2.55
N GLN A 16 -0.78 10.97 -2.78
CA GLN A 16 0.23 10.42 -1.89
C GLN A 16 0.12 11.00 -0.48
N LYS A 17 -0.04 12.32 -0.37
CA LYS A 17 -0.22 12.99 0.93
C LYS A 17 -1.50 12.52 1.61
N ALA A 18 -2.60 12.43 0.86
CA ALA A 18 -3.87 11.96 1.39
C ALA A 18 -3.77 10.52 1.88
N THR A 19 -3.04 9.68 1.15
CA THR A 19 -2.83 8.27 1.54
C THR A 19 -2.14 8.18 2.90
N ILE A 20 -1.05 8.90 3.09
CA ILE A 20 -0.31 8.91 4.36
C ILE A 20 -1.20 9.42 5.50
N SER A 21 -1.95 10.49 5.25
CA SER A 21 -2.88 11.04 6.23
C SER A 21 -3.97 10.02 6.59
N GLN A 22 -4.53 9.35 5.59
CA GLN A 22 -5.55 8.31 5.80
C GLN A 22 -5.01 7.14 6.62
N LEU A 23 -3.79 6.69 6.36
CA LEU A 23 -3.17 5.60 7.12
C LEU A 23 -2.97 5.99 8.59
N ASN A 24 -2.52 7.21 8.85
CA ASN A 24 -2.40 7.71 10.22
C ASN A 24 -3.77 7.79 10.90
N ASN A 25 -4.80 8.25 10.19
CA ASN A 25 -6.15 8.32 10.73
C ASN A 25 -6.70 6.93 11.08
N ILE A 26 -6.43 5.93 10.25
CA ILE A 26 -6.82 4.55 10.54
C ILE A 26 -6.16 4.07 11.82
N LEU A 27 -4.85 4.25 11.95
CA LEU A 27 -4.12 3.83 13.15
C LEU A 27 -4.62 4.53 14.40
N ASN A 28 -5.02 5.80 14.29
CA ASN A 28 -5.53 6.57 15.43
C ASN A 28 -6.97 6.19 15.78
N ALA A 29 -7.76 5.74 14.81
CA ALA A 29 -9.17 5.43 15.01
C ALA A 29 -9.42 4.07 15.67
N PHE A 30 -8.49 3.13 15.52
CA PHE A 30 -8.65 1.75 15.98
C PHE A 30 -7.53 1.35 16.92
N GLU A 31 -7.91 0.74 18.04
CA GLU A 31 -6.93 0.18 18.98
C GLU A 31 -6.20 -1.01 18.36
N SER A 32 -6.90 -1.79 17.55
CA SER A 32 -6.33 -2.96 16.85
C SER A 32 -6.97 -3.11 15.49
N ILE A 33 -6.15 -3.09 14.45
CA ILE A 33 -6.58 -3.25 13.06
C ILE A 33 -5.43 -3.80 12.22
N GLU A 34 -5.74 -4.72 11.30
CA GLU A 34 -4.79 -5.14 10.28
C GLU A 34 -4.97 -4.27 9.05
N VAL A 35 -3.87 -3.69 8.55
CA VAL A 35 -3.88 -2.79 7.39
C VAL A 35 -2.89 -3.30 6.36
N GLU A 36 -3.37 -3.50 5.13
CA GLU A 36 -2.53 -3.73 3.97
C GLU A 36 -2.72 -2.58 2.99
N VAL A 37 -1.61 -2.03 2.49
CA VAL A 37 -1.62 -1.06 1.40
C VAL A 37 -1.09 -1.77 0.17
N VAL A 38 -1.92 -1.91 -0.85
CA VAL A 38 -1.55 -2.60 -2.09
C VAL A 38 -1.38 -1.56 -3.19
N MET A 39 -0.16 -1.50 -3.74
CA MET A 39 0.21 -0.51 -4.75
C MET A 39 0.32 -1.17 -6.11
N ASN A 40 -0.39 -0.60 -7.07
CA ASN A 40 -0.36 -1.04 -8.47
C ASN A 40 -0.32 0.18 -9.39
N GLY A 41 0.02 -0.05 -10.67
CA GLY A 41 0.14 1.03 -11.62
C GLY A 41 1.14 2.09 -11.15
N LEU A 42 0.78 3.36 -11.31
CA LEU A 42 1.61 4.48 -10.86
C LEU A 42 1.71 4.58 -9.34
N GLY A 43 0.85 3.89 -8.60
CA GLY A 43 0.88 3.88 -7.14
C GLY A 43 2.19 3.30 -6.58
N ILE A 44 2.90 2.50 -7.34
CA ILE A 44 4.19 1.94 -6.94
C ILE A 44 5.24 3.03 -6.69
N ASP A 45 5.09 4.20 -7.30
CA ASP A 45 6.06 5.28 -7.13
C ASP A 45 6.26 5.69 -5.66
N LEU A 46 5.23 5.53 -4.83
CA LEU A 46 5.34 5.85 -3.39
C LEU A 46 6.34 4.94 -2.67
N ILE A 47 6.48 3.70 -3.10
CA ILE A 47 7.30 2.68 -2.42
C ILE A 47 8.64 2.44 -3.12
N LEU A 48 8.99 3.21 -4.14
CA LEU A 48 10.29 3.11 -4.78
C LEU A 48 11.40 3.58 -3.84
N THR A 49 12.61 3.07 -4.03
CA THR A 49 13.76 3.39 -3.17
C THR A 49 14.09 4.88 -3.12
N GLU A 50 13.77 5.63 -4.19
CA GLU A 50 13.96 7.08 -4.26
C GLU A 50 12.79 7.89 -3.71
N SER A 51 11.78 7.24 -3.14
CA SER A 51 10.61 7.93 -2.58
C SER A 51 11.00 8.95 -1.50
N LEU A 52 10.42 10.15 -1.57
CA LEU A 52 10.58 11.17 -0.54
C LEU A 52 9.96 10.75 0.81
N TYR A 53 9.09 9.74 0.80
CA TYR A 53 8.37 9.28 1.97
C TYR A 53 9.00 8.04 2.61
N HIS A 54 10.23 7.69 2.24
CA HIS A 54 10.90 6.49 2.73
C HIS A 54 10.77 6.33 4.25
N HIS A 55 11.19 7.33 5.02
CA HIS A 55 11.18 7.22 6.48
C HIS A 55 9.77 7.23 7.05
N THR A 56 8.85 7.96 6.44
CA THR A 56 7.44 7.99 6.85
C THR A 56 6.81 6.61 6.70
N LEU A 57 7.04 5.97 5.55
CA LEU A 57 6.50 4.63 5.28
C LEU A 57 7.12 3.57 6.18
N GLU A 58 8.42 3.69 6.46
CA GLU A 58 9.10 2.78 7.38
C GLU A 58 8.48 2.85 8.78
N ARG A 59 8.21 4.07 9.28
CA ARG A 59 7.54 4.24 10.58
C ARG A 59 6.13 3.65 10.59
N LEU A 60 5.38 3.84 9.50
CA LEU A 60 4.04 3.23 9.38
C LEU A 60 4.13 1.70 9.37
N HIS A 61 5.13 1.16 8.68
CA HIS A 61 5.37 -0.28 8.67
C HIS A 61 5.69 -0.80 10.08
N GLU A 62 6.51 -0.08 10.83
CA GLU A 62 6.85 -0.42 12.22
C GLU A 62 5.61 -0.41 13.13
N LYS A 63 4.59 0.38 12.79
CA LYS A 63 3.31 0.42 13.49
C LYS A 63 2.35 -0.69 13.01
N GLY A 64 2.77 -1.55 12.12
CA GLY A 64 2.00 -2.72 11.70
C GLY A 64 1.39 -2.66 10.30
N ILE A 65 1.57 -1.57 9.57
CA ILE A 65 1.04 -1.49 8.20
C ILE A 65 1.92 -2.32 7.25
N GLN A 66 1.27 -3.19 6.47
CA GLN A 66 1.92 -4.00 5.46
C GLN A 66 1.83 -3.30 4.11
N PHE A 67 2.97 -3.12 3.43
CA PHE A 67 3.01 -2.54 2.09
C PHE A 67 3.24 -3.65 1.07
N LEU A 68 2.29 -3.80 0.14
CA LEU A 68 2.29 -4.86 -0.86
C LEU A 68 2.35 -4.26 -2.25
N VAL A 69 3.12 -4.89 -3.13
CA VAL A 69 3.38 -4.38 -4.49
C VAL A 69 2.93 -5.42 -5.51
N CYS A 70 2.23 -4.97 -6.53
CA CYS A 70 1.71 -5.82 -7.59
C CYS A 70 2.83 -6.29 -8.51
N LYS A 71 3.07 -7.60 -8.58
CA LYS A 71 4.08 -8.19 -9.45
C LYS A 71 3.81 -7.88 -10.93
N ASN A 72 2.55 -7.94 -11.34
CA ASN A 72 2.17 -7.64 -12.72
C ASN A 72 2.57 -6.21 -13.11
N THR A 73 2.38 -5.25 -12.21
CA THR A 73 2.80 -3.86 -12.47
C THR A 73 4.32 -3.74 -12.54
N LEU A 74 5.04 -4.40 -11.63
CA LEU A 74 6.51 -4.38 -11.68
C LEU A 74 7.01 -4.89 -13.03
N ASN A 75 6.47 -6.01 -13.49
CA ASN A 75 6.84 -6.57 -14.80
C ASN A 75 6.50 -5.63 -15.95
N HIS A 76 5.30 -5.03 -15.89
CA HIS A 76 4.82 -4.13 -16.94
C HIS A 76 5.66 -2.86 -17.05
N ARG A 77 6.15 -2.37 -15.91
CA ARG A 77 6.98 -1.16 -15.84
C ARG A 77 8.48 -1.46 -15.90
N ASN A 78 8.87 -2.72 -16.09
CA ASN A 78 10.27 -3.15 -16.10
C ASN A 78 11.03 -2.77 -14.82
N LEU A 79 10.36 -2.91 -13.66
CA LEU A 79 10.96 -2.67 -12.35
C LEU A 79 11.33 -4.00 -11.70
N GLY A 80 12.51 -4.06 -11.10
CA GLY A 80 12.95 -5.24 -10.35
C GLY A 80 12.62 -5.13 -8.87
N ASN A 81 12.85 -6.23 -8.15
CA ASN A 81 12.60 -6.29 -6.70
C ASN A 81 13.46 -5.31 -5.90
N THR A 82 14.63 -4.95 -6.43
CA THR A 82 15.55 -4.00 -5.78
C THR A 82 15.13 -2.54 -5.97
N SER A 83 14.11 -2.29 -6.80
CA SER A 83 13.60 -0.93 -7.03
C SER A 83 12.66 -0.46 -5.93
N ILE A 84 12.16 -1.35 -5.08
CA ILE A 84 11.21 -1.04 -4.03
C ILE A 84 11.88 -1.10 -2.65
N LEU A 85 11.29 -0.38 -1.69
CA LEU A 85 11.82 -0.34 -0.33
C LEU A 85 11.80 -1.76 0.28
N PRO A 86 12.81 -2.10 1.11
CA PRO A 86 13.04 -3.49 1.53
C PRO A 86 11.95 -4.07 2.42
N PHE A 87 11.14 -3.25 3.10
CA PHE A 87 10.05 -3.75 3.93
C PHE A 87 8.77 -4.04 3.14
N ALA A 88 8.73 -3.71 1.84
CA ALA A 88 7.59 -4.04 0.99
C ALA A 88 7.62 -5.52 0.60
N SER A 89 6.45 -6.12 0.49
CA SER A 89 6.27 -7.48 0.01
C SER A 89 5.60 -7.46 -1.37
N ILE A 90 5.74 -8.54 -2.12
CA ILE A 90 5.20 -8.63 -3.48
C ILE A 90 4.05 -9.61 -3.50
N VAL A 91 2.94 -9.22 -4.13
CA VAL A 91 1.81 -10.12 -4.42
C VAL A 91 1.72 -10.34 -5.93
N PRO A 92 1.26 -11.52 -6.39
CA PRO A 92 1.21 -11.81 -7.82
C PRO A 92 0.35 -10.85 -8.63
N SER A 93 -0.79 -10.44 -8.07
CA SER A 93 -1.77 -9.57 -8.74
C SER A 93 -2.52 -8.75 -7.69
N ALA A 94 -2.50 -7.42 -7.83
CA ALA A 94 -3.26 -6.55 -6.95
C ALA A 94 -4.76 -6.83 -7.06
N ILE A 95 -5.28 -6.95 -8.28
CA ILE A 95 -6.71 -7.19 -8.51
C ILE A 95 -7.16 -8.49 -7.85
N ALA A 96 -6.40 -9.58 -8.06
CA ALA A 96 -6.72 -10.85 -7.42
C ALA A 96 -6.65 -10.75 -5.90
N HIS A 97 -5.66 -10.03 -5.39
CA HIS A 97 -5.50 -9.83 -3.94
C HIS A 97 -6.71 -9.11 -3.33
N PHE A 98 -7.21 -8.05 -3.99
CA PHE A 98 -8.41 -7.35 -3.52
C PHE A 98 -9.63 -8.26 -3.49
N ILE A 99 -9.80 -9.09 -4.51
CA ILE A 99 -10.92 -10.04 -4.57
C ILE A 99 -10.83 -11.04 -3.42
N ILE A 100 -9.65 -11.63 -3.23
CA ILE A 100 -9.41 -12.62 -2.16
C ILE A 100 -9.68 -12.00 -0.79
N ARG A 101 -9.12 -10.82 -0.51
CA ARG A 101 -9.28 -10.18 0.79
C ARG A 101 -10.73 -9.83 1.08
N GLN A 102 -11.45 -9.28 0.10
CA GLN A 102 -12.86 -8.96 0.29
C GLN A 102 -13.70 -10.22 0.53
N HIS A 103 -13.36 -11.30 -0.15
CA HIS A 103 -14.02 -12.59 0.07
C HIS A 103 -13.76 -13.13 1.49
N GLU A 104 -12.59 -12.82 2.03
CA GLU A 104 -12.22 -13.17 3.41
C GLU A 104 -12.79 -12.22 4.46
N GLY A 105 -13.56 -11.23 4.04
CA GLY A 105 -14.22 -10.30 4.96
C GLY A 105 -13.45 -9.00 5.23
N TRP A 106 -12.37 -8.74 4.52
CA TRP A 106 -11.65 -7.47 4.65
C TRP A 106 -12.45 -6.32 4.04
N SER A 107 -12.40 -5.16 4.68
CA SER A 107 -12.88 -3.93 4.06
C SER A 107 -11.93 -3.48 2.97
N TYR A 108 -12.46 -2.79 1.97
CA TYR A 108 -11.67 -2.23 0.88
C TYR A 108 -11.84 -0.71 0.85
N ILE A 109 -10.72 0.01 0.73
CA ILE A 109 -10.72 1.46 0.58
C ILE A 109 -9.76 1.81 -0.55
N LYS A 110 -10.19 2.70 -1.45
CA LYS A 110 -9.29 3.29 -2.42
C LYS A 110 -8.60 4.50 -1.78
N ALA A 111 -7.27 4.54 -1.82
CA ALA A 111 -6.50 5.62 -1.25
C ALA A 111 -6.72 6.93 -2.02
N GLY A 112 -6.71 8.04 -1.29
CA GLY A 112 -6.87 9.35 -1.87
C GLY A 112 -8.33 9.81 -1.86
N PHE A 113 -8.68 10.51 -2.91
CA PHE A 113 -10.00 11.15 -3.01
C PHE A 113 -10.60 10.97 -4.41
#